data_96de75d2f962460e0e61ab011549103f
#
_entry.id   96de75d2f962460e0e61ab011549103f
#
_cell.length_a   1.000
_cell.length_b   1.000
_cell.length_c   1.000
_cell.angle_alpha   90.00
_cell.angle_beta   90.00
_cell.angle_gamma   90.00
#
_symmetry.space_group_name_H-M   'P 1'
#
loop_
_entity.id
_entity.type
_entity.pdbx_description
1 polymer ?
#
loop_
_entity_poly.entity_id
_entity_poly.type
_entity_poly.pdbx_seq_one_letter_code
_entity_poly.pdbx_strand_id
1 'polypeptide(L)'
;MKRRILGYALIVGLAALPPVSAQRGPVRVRGVVFDSLRREPMRNAFVSIAGQDQVITTDSRGRFEFDSVVPGAHRVTAQHPLLDSLGFSGLSAQATVTDGHDEVNLAIPSFATLWAVACGGSHAPKDSGIVYGTIRDTDRGAPVANVRVELSWSDLLLDKSRHLVQRRWRIETRSNATGGYAACGVAPELSLQVHASLDSIESGVIALPPLSVRVERRDLTVGRIAPSDSSARGTIAGVVTDPSGQPIADARIIMDQLPAIQSDDDGRFTLRGVPTGTRQIEIFAIGAIPLLEIADVAPGATATIPATLRPMNTLKAVETVATRTEGRSFAPEFNERRRQGFGYARDSTEIANYDEFVSVLRDVPSMNVQRRGSMLSISVPDGKGKFCAPDVVIDGVRAGVGNLLDLLASEVGGVEVYPRAAHIPPRLVPPGIQPQCGMILVWTKYGLRNR
;
A
#
# COMPACT_ATOMS: atom_id res chain seq x y z
N MET A 1 77.75 -85.18 24.85
CA MET A 1 77.01 -84.69 23.65
C MET A 1 75.60 -84.39 24.12
N LYS A 2 75.30 -83.11 24.30
CA LYS A 2 73.97 -82.58 24.72
C LYS A 2 73.28 -81.83 23.54
N ARG A 3 72.21 -82.42 23.03
CA ARG A 3 71.34 -81.80 21.98
C ARG A 3 70.40 -80.78 22.68
N ARG A 4 70.46 -79.51 22.28
CA ARG A 4 69.49 -78.51 22.66
C ARG A 4 68.35 -78.55 21.63
N ILE A 5 67.16 -78.69 22.15
CA ILE A 5 65.90 -78.56 21.36
C ILE A 5 65.43 -77.07 21.47
N LEU A 6 65.39 -76.39 20.37
CA LEU A 6 64.82 -75.05 20.30
C LEU A 6 63.31 -75.21 20.08
N GLY A 7 62.52 -74.71 21.05
CA GLY A 7 61.04 -74.60 20.86
C GLY A 7 60.71 -73.24 20.24
N TYR A 8 60.05 -73.32 19.13
CA TYR A 8 59.39 -72.14 18.46
C TYR A 8 58.06 -71.89 19.14
N ALA A 9 57.87 -70.73 19.77
CA ALA A 9 56.56 -70.22 20.24
C ALA A 9 55.86 -69.48 19.10
N LEU A 10 54.75 -69.98 18.69
CA LEU A 10 53.86 -69.38 17.69
C LEU A 10 53.01 -68.28 18.40
N ILE A 11 53.32 -67.03 18.17
CA ILE A 11 52.49 -65.91 18.65
C ILE A 11 51.36 -65.68 17.63
N VAL A 12 50.13 -66.10 17.96
CA VAL A 12 48.92 -65.83 17.18
C VAL A 12 48.53 -64.36 17.57
N GLY A 13 48.82 -63.42 16.69
CA GLY A 13 48.37 -62.04 16.82
C GLY A 13 46.85 -61.95 16.57
N LEU A 14 46.09 -61.64 17.60
CA LEU A 14 44.68 -61.28 17.49
C LEU A 14 44.60 -59.93 16.85
N ALA A 15 44.29 -59.80 15.54
CA ALA A 15 43.98 -58.54 14.88
C ALA A 15 42.63 -58.05 15.41
N ALA A 16 42.63 -56.98 16.21
CA ALA A 16 41.42 -56.26 16.62
C ALA A 16 40.79 -55.65 15.36
N LEU A 17 39.67 -56.16 14.91
CA LEU A 17 38.83 -55.52 13.87
C LEU A 17 38.39 -54.13 14.41
N PRO A 18 38.50 -53.05 13.59
CA PRO A 18 37.96 -51.77 13.98
C PRO A 18 36.45 -51.90 14.20
N PRO A 19 35.88 -51.18 15.18
CA PRO A 19 34.44 -51.19 15.40
C PRO A 19 33.74 -50.74 14.12
N VAL A 20 32.93 -51.61 13.54
CA VAL A 20 32.00 -51.25 12.45
C VAL A 20 31.02 -50.23 13.04
N SER A 21 31.24 -48.97 12.75
CA SER A 21 30.25 -47.92 13.04
C SER A 21 28.97 -48.35 12.36
N ALA A 22 27.98 -48.78 13.11
CA ALA A 22 26.64 -49.07 12.59
C ALA A 22 26.15 -47.80 11.92
N GLN A 23 26.13 -47.79 10.59
CA GLN A 23 25.48 -46.74 9.81
C GLN A 23 24.01 -46.72 10.21
N ARG A 24 23.60 -45.75 10.99
CA ARG A 24 22.19 -45.53 11.29
C ARG A 24 21.46 -45.30 9.98
N GLY A 25 20.34 -45.97 9.78
CA GLY A 25 19.51 -45.79 8.59
C GLY A 25 18.99 -44.38 8.47
N PRO A 26 18.45 -44.04 7.29
CA PRO A 26 17.84 -42.73 7.07
C PRO A 26 16.75 -42.43 8.11
N VAL A 27 16.65 -41.21 8.57
CA VAL A 27 15.70 -40.77 9.58
C VAL A 27 14.84 -39.64 9.06
N ARG A 28 13.76 -39.37 9.76
CA ARG A 28 12.81 -38.30 9.42
C ARG A 28 13.27 -36.97 10.04
N VAL A 29 13.21 -35.90 9.27
CA VAL A 29 13.51 -34.53 9.71
C VAL A 29 12.29 -33.64 9.52
N ARG A 30 11.90 -32.95 10.56
CA ARG A 30 10.76 -32.03 10.56
C ARG A 30 11.19 -30.63 10.88
N GLY A 31 10.33 -29.66 10.54
CA GLY A 31 10.62 -28.29 10.92
C GLY A 31 9.52 -27.31 10.55
N VAL A 32 9.78 -26.05 10.86
CA VAL A 32 8.85 -24.94 10.59
C VAL A 32 9.62 -23.80 9.94
N VAL A 33 9.00 -23.17 8.94
CA VAL A 33 9.45 -21.89 8.38
C VAL A 33 8.50 -20.80 8.87
N PHE A 34 9.04 -19.73 9.46
CA PHE A 34 8.25 -18.71 10.14
C PHE A 34 8.62 -17.29 9.67
N ASP A 35 7.59 -16.46 9.44
CA ASP A 35 7.73 -15.03 9.19
C ASP A 35 7.64 -14.27 10.52
N SER A 36 8.79 -13.87 11.08
CA SER A 36 8.83 -13.13 12.33
C SER A 36 8.38 -11.67 12.18
N LEU A 37 8.33 -11.12 10.97
CA LEU A 37 7.85 -9.75 10.72
C LEU A 37 6.31 -9.69 10.77
N ARG A 38 5.64 -10.66 10.16
CA ARG A 38 4.16 -10.78 10.18
C ARG A 38 3.66 -11.59 11.37
N ARG A 39 4.56 -12.31 12.06
CA ARG A 39 4.24 -13.25 13.16
C ARG A 39 3.33 -14.38 12.72
N GLU A 40 3.58 -14.91 11.54
CA GLU A 40 2.78 -16.00 10.96
C GLU A 40 3.66 -17.09 10.36
N PRO A 41 3.15 -18.34 10.26
CA PRO A 41 3.83 -19.41 9.57
C PRO A 41 4.00 -19.08 8.08
N MET A 42 5.17 -19.40 7.51
CA MET A 42 5.45 -19.20 6.09
C MET A 42 4.97 -20.42 5.29
N ARG A 43 3.79 -20.35 4.73
CA ARG A 43 3.22 -21.35 3.83
C ARG A 43 3.85 -21.26 2.45
N ASN A 44 3.86 -22.37 1.71
CA ASN A 44 4.38 -22.46 0.34
C ASN A 44 5.87 -22.06 0.21
N ALA A 45 6.66 -22.13 1.28
CA ALA A 45 8.10 -22.00 1.19
C ALA A 45 8.72 -23.30 0.66
N PHE A 46 9.68 -23.17 -0.25
CA PHE A 46 10.43 -24.30 -0.79
C PHE A 46 11.59 -24.63 0.14
N VAL A 47 11.60 -25.80 0.71
CA VAL A 47 12.65 -26.25 1.63
C VAL A 47 13.47 -27.36 0.98
N SER A 48 14.79 -27.24 1.07
CA SER A 48 15.76 -28.23 0.57
C SER A 48 16.83 -28.54 1.64
N ILE A 49 17.39 -29.75 1.55
CA ILE A 49 18.53 -30.17 2.37
C ILE A 49 19.73 -30.37 1.43
N ALA A 50 20.87 -29.76 1.78
CA ALA A 50 22.07 -29.90 0.97
C ALA A 50 22.48 -31.37 0.82
N GLY A 51 22.70 -31.83 -0.43
CA GLY A 51 23.02 -33.19 -0.75
C GLY A 51 21.82 -34.12 -0.94
N GLN A 52 20.60 -33.55 -0.99
CA GLN A 52 19.37 -34.26 -1.40
C GLN A 52 18.71 -33.58 -2.58
N ASP A 53 18.14 -34.36 -3.48
CA ASP A 53 17.44 -33.85 -4.67
C ASP A 53 16.00 -33.43 -4.36
N GLN A 54 15.48 -33.79 -3.19
CA GLN A 54 14.10 -33.52 -2.79
C GLN A 54 13.93 -32.07 -2.32
N VAL A 55 12.91 -31.41 -2.88
CA VAL A 55 12.42 -30.09 -2.41
C VAL A 55 11.00 -30.28 -1.89
N ILE A 56 10.73 -29.80 -0.69
CA ILE A 56 9.42 -29.88 -0.04
C ILE A 56 8.82 -28.49 0.10
N THR A 57 7.52 -28.37 -0.13
CA THR A 57 6.78 -27.15 0.08
C THR A 57 6.12 -27.17 1.47
N THR A 58 6.25 -26.08 2.24
CA THR A 58 5.64 -25.98 3.56
C THR A 58 4.10 -25.93 3.49
N ASP A 59 3.45 -26.55 4.48
CA ASP A 59 2.00 -26.55 4.65
C ASP A 59 1.45 -25.18 5.10
N SER A 60 0.12 -25.08 5.33
CA SER A 60 -0.54 -23.88 5.82
C SER A 60 -0.06 -23.42 7.22
N ARG A 61 0.61 -24.29 7.96
CA ARG A 61 1.22 -24.01 9.27
C ARG A 61 2.73 -23.81 9.18
N GLY A 62 3.27 -23.65 7.97
CA GLY A 62 4.69 -23.46 7.72
C GLY A 62 5.53 -24.71 7.96
N ARG A 63 4.94 -25.91 8.11
CA ARG A 63 5.64 -27.14 8.45
C ARG A 63 6.12 -27.86 7.21
N PHE A 64 7.28 -28.51 7.34
CA PHE A 64 7.85 -29.39 6.34
C PHE A 64 8.33 -30.70 7.00
N GLU A 65 8.43 -31.77 6.21
CA GLU A 65 8.88 -33.09 6.66
C GLU A 65 9.64 -33.79 5.54
N PHE A 66 10.87 -34.23 5.82
CA PHE A 66 11.67 -35.11 4.96
C PHE A 66 11.69 -36.52 5.59
N ASP A 67 11.29 -37.53 4.85
CA ASP A 67 11.13 -38.88 5.36
C ASP A 67 12.44 -39.70 5.41
N SER A 68 13.47 -39.27 4.67
CA SER A 68 14.67 -40.09 4.48
C SER A 68 15.92 -39.22 4.41
N VAL A 69 16.46 -38.82 5.57
CA VAL A 69 17.69 -38.02 5.70
C VAL A 69 18.76 -38.88 6.37
N VAL A 70 19.94 -38.93 5.77
CA VAL A 70 21.08 -39.67 6.38
C VAL A 70 21.53 -38.89 7.64
N PRO A 71 21.76 -39.58 8.77
CA PRO A 71 22.30 -38.89 9.97
C PRO A 71 23.62 -38.18 9.68
N GLY A 72 23.76 -36.98 10.23
CA GLY A 72 24.92 -36.13 10.01
C GLY A 72 24.61 -34.64 10.05
N ALA A 73 25.60 -33.81 9.73
CA ALA A 73 25.43 -32.36 9.64
C ALA A 73 24.90 -31.97 8.24
N HIS A 74 23.79 -31.30 8.22
CA HIS A 74 23.13 -30.85 6.98
C HIS A 74 22.86 -29.34 7.02
N ARG A 75 22.89 -28.72 5.85
CA ARG A 75 22.37 -27.36 5.67
C ARG A 75 20.96 -27.47 5.13
N VAL A 76 19.99 -26.95 5.87
CA VAL A 76 18.60 -26.82 5.46
C VAL A 76 18.37 -25.39 4.98
N THR A 77 17.78 -25.24 3.80
CA THR A 77 17.54 -23.92 3.19
C THR A 77 16.05 -23.78 2.82
N ALA A 78 15.45 -22.65 3.14
CA ALA A 78 14.11 -22.30 2.70
C ALA A 78 14.15 -21.09 1.75
N GLN A 79 13.38 -21.13 0.67
CA GLN A 79 13.20 -20.06 -0.31
C GLN A 79 11.71 -19.69 -0.41
N HIS A 80 11.43 -18.40 -0.58
CA HIS A 80 10.07 -17.90 -0.75
C HIS A 80 10.12 -16.50 -1.40
N PRO A 81 9.19 -16.11 -2.29
CA PRO A 81 9.19 -14.80 -2.94
C PRO A 81 9.24 -13.60 -1.97
N LEU A 82 8.66 -13.75 -0.77
CA LEU A 82 8.77 -12.74 0.29
C LEU A 82 10.23 -12.49 0.72
N LEU A 83 11.05 -13.52 0.76
CA LEU A 83 12.47 -13.38 1.13
C LEU A 83 13.22 -12.57 0.08
N ASP A 84 12.93 -12.81 -1.19
CA ASP A 84 13.51 -12.06 -2.30
C ASP A 84 13.13 -10.58 -2.22
N SER A 85 11.86 -10.28 -1.92
CA SER A 85 11.39 -8.89 -1.75
C SER A 85 12.09 -8.16 -0.59
N LEU A 86 12.51 -8.89 0.44
CA LEU A 86 13.31 -8.38 1.56
C LEU A 86 14.82 -8.48 1.31
N GLY A 87 15.26 -8.99 0.14
CA GLY A 87 16.67 -9.12 -0.21
C GLY A 87 17.41 -10.27 0.46
N PHE A 88 16.68 -11.24 1.00
CA PHE A 88 17.27 -12.49 1.46
C PHE A 88 17.26 -13.51 0.33
N SER A 89 18.41 -14.05 -0.01
CA SER A 89 18.50 -15.15 -1.01
C SER A 89 17.90 -16.47 -0.52
N GLY A 90 17.50 -16.55 0.74
CA GLY A 90 16.90 -17.69 1.43
C GLY A 90 17.24 -17.66 2.92
N LEU A 91 16.53 -18.48 3.68
CA LEU A 91 16.86 -18.76 5.08
C LEU A 91 17.65 -20.05 5.14
N SER A 92 18.73 -20.11 5.90
CA SER A 92 19.49 -21.35 6.06
C SER A 92 19.88 -21.57 7.53
N ALA A 93 19.84 -22.85 7.93
CA ALA A 93 20.32 -23.31 9.21
C ALA A 93 21.21 -24.56 9.04
N GLN A 94 22.20 -24.72 9.92
CA GLN A 94 22.91 -25.98 10.08
C GLN A 94 22.10 -26.84 11.07
N ALA A 95 21.80 -28.07 10.69
CA ALA A 95 21.11 -29.03 11.52
C ALA A 95 21.96 -30.30 11.64
N THR A 96 22.11 -30.80 12.86
CA THR A 96 22.71 -32.12 13.09
C THR A 96 21.59 -33.13 13.25
N VAL A 97 21.42 -33.96 12.25
CA VAL A 97 20.39 -35.01 12.22
C VAL A 97 20.93 -36.25 12.93
N THR A 98 20.24 -36.72 13.96
CA THR A 98 20.72 -37.85 14.79
C THR A 98 19.80 -39.06 14.82
N ASP A 99 18.55 -38.92 15.24
CA ASP A 99 17.64 -40.01 15.55
C ASP A 99 16.19 -39.85 15.01
N GLY A 100 15.94 -38.83 14.21
CA GLY A 100 14.62 -38.57 13.62
C GLY A 100 13.64 -37.80 14.48
N HIS A 101 14.08 -37.28 15.63
CA HIS A 101 13.32 -36.36 16.47
C HIS A 101 13.83 -34.90 16.31
N ASP A 102 14.75 -34.70 15.39
CA ASP A 102 15.36 -33.39 15.17
C ASP A 102 14.37 -32.45 14.48
N GLU A 103 14.15 -31.26 15.08
CA GLU A 103 13.36 -30.20 14.49
C GLU A 103 14.26 -29.06 14.00
N VAL A 104 13.99 -28.58 12.76
CA VAL A 104 14.74 -27.47 12.16
C VAL A 104 13.82 -26.27 11.97
N ASN A 105 14.03 -25.23 12.74
CA ASN A 105 13.26 -24.00 12.66
C ASN A 105 14.01 -22.94 11.86
N LEU A 106 13.39 -22.45 10.79
CA LEU A 106 13.88 -21.39 9.93
C LEU A 106 12.98 -20.16 10.09
N ALA A 107 13.53 -19.01 10.37
CA ALA A 107 12.73 -17.81 10.54
C ALA A 107 13.41 -16.58 9.93
N ILE A 108 12.59 -15.67 9.37
CA ILE A 108 13.05 -14.33 9.04
C ILE A 108 13.50 -13.64 10.34
N PRO A 109 14.61 -12.87 10.33
CA PRO A 109 15.00 -12.09 11.49
C PRO A 109 13.84 -11.18 11.95
N SER A 110 13.66 -11.08 13.26
CA SER A 110 12.63 -10.20 13.82
C SER A 110 12.91 -8.73 13.51
N PHE A 111 11.88 -7.88 13.57
CA PHE A 111 12.06 -6.44 13.40
C PHE A 111 13.14 -5.87 14.35
N ALA A 112 13.17 -6.32 15.59
CA ALA A 112 14.18 -5.89 16.55
C ALA A 112 15.62 -6.29 16.13
N THR A 113 15.77 -7.49 15.55
CA THR A 113 17.07 -7.95 15.02
C THR A 113 17.50 -7.11 13.82
N LEU A 114 16.56 -6.87 12.87
CA LEU A 114 16.82 -6.03 11.69
C LEU A 114 17.16 -4.60 12.11
N TRP A 115 16.46 -4.06 13.10
CA TRP A 115 16.73 -2.73 13.64
C TRP A 115 18.13 -2.66 14.25
N ALA A 116 18.50 -3.62 15.08
CA ALA A 116 19.82 -3.64 15.70
C ALA A 116 20.97 -3.67 14.69
N VAL A 117 20.78 -4.42 13.59
CA VAL A 117 21.78 -4.53 12.51
C VAL A 117 21.84 -3.29 11.63
N ALA A 118 20.67 -2.77 11.23
CA ALA A 118 20.60 -1.69 10.24
C ALA A 118 20.74 -0.29 10.87
N CYS A 119 20.22 -0.10 12.08
CA CYS A 119 20.09 1.22 12.71
C CYS A 119 21.03 1.44 13.90
N GLY A 120 21.63 0.37 14.41
CA GLY A 120 22.40 0.43 15.65
C GLY A 120 21.50 0.75 16.87
N GLY A 121 21.67 0.04 17.95
CA GLY A 121 20.85 0.24 19.15
C GLY A 121 19.91 -0.92 19.45
N SER A 122 19.66 -1.12 20.73
CA SER A 122 18.95 -2.30 21.23
C SER A 122 17.42 -2.21 21.10
N HIS A 123 16.86 -1.02 20.92
CA HIS A 123 15.41 -0.80 20.91
C HIS A 123 15.00 0.13 19.78
N ALA A 124 14.07 -0.33 18.97
CA ALA A 124 13.41 0.51 17.99
C ALA A 124 12.37 1.41 18.68
N PRO A 125 12.29 2.70 18.33
CA PRO A 125 11.17 3.53 18.79
C PRO A 125 9.82 2.92 18.41
N LYS A 126 8.81 3.16 19.24
CA LYS A 126 7.45 2.76 18.91
C LYS A 126 7.04 3.43 17.59
N ASP A 127 6.28 2.74 16.78
CA ASP A 127 5.75 3.25 15.50
C ASP A 127 6.82 3.73 14.49
N SER A 128 8.02 3.15 14.58
CA SER A 128 9.13 3.38 13.64
C SER A 128 9.28 2.24 12.64
N GLY A 129 9.63 2.58 11.41
CA GLY A 129 9.98 1.64 10.34
C GLY A 129 11.41 1.81 9.86
N ILE A 130 11.83 0.91 9.01
CA ILE A 130 13.12 0.90 8.31
C ILE A 130 12.88 0.82 6.81
N VAL A 131 13.51 1.71 6.06
CA VAL A 131 13.67 1.58 4.60
C VAL A 131 15.15 1.39 4.32
N TYR A 132 15.52 0.33 3.63
CA TYR A 132 16.91 0.03 3.30
C TYR A 132 17.03 -0.49 1.87
N GLY A 133 18.26 -0.52 1.37
CA GLY A 133 18.51 -1.01 0.02
C GLY A 133 19.92 -0.72 -0.43
N THR A 134 20.15 -0.83 -1.74
CA THR A 134 21.42 -0.55 -2.38
C THR A 134 21.27 0.54 -3.44
N ILE A 135 22.30 1.37 -3.56
CA ILE A 135 22.40 2.37 -4.62
C ILE A 135 23.42 1.90 -5.64
N ARG A 136 23.04 1.90 -6.90
CA ARG A 136 23.90 1.53 -8.04
C ARG A 136 23.95 2.64 -9.10
N ASP A 137 25.05 2.72 -9.78
CA ASP A 137 25.18 3.54 -10.98
C ASP A 137 24.44 2.87 -12.14
N THR A 138 23.64 3.64 -12.89
CA THR A 138 22.80 3.08 -13.95
C THR A 138 23.62 2.66 -15.18
N ASP A 139 24.82 3.23 -15.40
CA ASP A 139 25.65 2.94 -16.57
C ASP A 139 26.44 1.64 -16.39
N ARG A 140 26.97 1.42 -15.19
CA ARG A 140 27.90 0.33 -14.88
C ARG A 140 27.31 -0.74 -13.97
N GLY A 141 26.16 -0.47 -13.35
CA GLY A 141 25.58 -1.34 -12.32
C GLY A 141 26.42 -1.44 -11.05
N ALA A 142 27.49 -0.63 -10.94
CA ALA A 142 28.39 -0.62 -9.81
C ALA A 142 27.74 0.03 -8.57
N PRO A 143 28.05 -0.42 -7.35
CA PRO A 143 27.59 0.25 -6.14
C PRO A 143 28.19 1.66 -6.04
N VAL A 144 27.37 2.62 -5.56
CA VAL A 144 27.79 4.02 -5.39
C VAL A 144 27.78 4.36 -3.91
N ALA A 145 28.94 4.77 -3.39
CA ALA A 145 29.10 5.21 -2.02
C ALA A 145 28.76 6.69 -1.85
N ASN A 146 28.44 7.08 -0.60
CA ASN A 146 28.22 8.46 -0.17
C ASN A 146 27.04 9.18 -0.85
N VAL A 147 26.15 8.46 -1.53
CA VAL A 147 24.92 9.02 -2.09
C VAL A 147 24.00 9.42 -0.93
N ARG A 148 23.50 10.65 -0.95
CA ARG A 148 22.47 11.10 -0.02
C ARG A 148 21.15 10.48 -0.39
N VAL A 149 20.54 9.79 0.56
CA VAL A 149 19.19 9.23 0.43
C VAL A 149 18.27 10.00 1.36
N GLU A 150 17.31 10.68 0.79
CA GLU A 150 16.30 11.44 1.50
C GLU A 150 14.98 10.68 1.49
N LEU A 151 14.39 10.49 2.66
CA LEU A 151 13.03 10.01 2.82
C LEU A 151 12.19 11.11 3.42
N SER A 152 11.02 11.38 2.83
CA SER A 152 10.10 12.39 3.32
C SER A 152 8.66 11.91 3.33
N TRP A 153 7.88 12.46 4.24
CA TRP A 153 6.43 12.20 4.34
C TRP A 153 5.71 13.39 4.95
N SER A 154 4.41 13.41 4.81
CA SER A 154 3.55 14.43 5.40
C SER A 154 2.55 13.81 6.35
N ASP A 155 2.33 14.45 7.46
CA ASP A 155 1.34 14.09 8.45
C ASP A 155 0.36 15.27 8.66
N LEU A 156 -0.90 14.93 8.93
CA LEU A 156 -1.94 15.89 9.26
C LEU A 156 -2.18 15.87 10.77
N LEU A 157 -1.82 16.97 11.42
CA LEU A 157 -1.95 17.10 12.86
C LEU A 157 -2.97 18.19 13.20
N LEU A 158 -3.70 18.00 14.30
CA LEU A 158 -4.48 19.06 14.92
C LEU A 158 -3.56 19.91 15.79
N ASP A 159 -3.48 21.20 15.53
CA ASP A 159 -2.78 22.13 16.42
C ASP A 159 -3.58 22.38 17.72
N LYS A 160 -3.01 23.16 18.64
CA LYS A 160 -3.65 23.52 19.90
C LYS A 160 -4.98 24.28 19.71
N SER A 161 -5.15 24.91 18.56
CA SER A 161 -6.34 25.66 18.17
C SER A 161 -7.34 24.81 17.37
N ARG A 162 -7.12 23.48 17.26
CA ARG A 162 -7.92 22.52 16.50
C ARG A 162 -7.95 22.79 14.98
N HIS A 163 -6.93 23.43 14.44
CA HIS A 163 -6.74 23.55 13.01
C HIS A 163 -5.92 22.36 12.49
N LEU A 164 -6.29 21.86 11.32
CA LEU A 164 -5.48 20.87 10.60
C LEU A 164 -4.23 21.54 10.06
N VAL A 165 -3.08 21.07 10.50
CA VAL A 165 -1.76 21.53 10.04
C VAL A 165 -1.04 20.37 9.39
N GLN A 166 -0.60 20.55 8.15
CA GLN A 166 0.25 19.59 7.47
C GLN A 166 1.69 19.80 7.94
N ARG A 167 2.27 18.77 8.56
CA ARG A 167 3.69 18.74 8.93
C ARG A 167 4.43 17.84 7.97
N ARG A 168 5.52 18.34 7.41
CA ARG A 168 6.43 17.57 6.59
C ARG A 168 7.62 17.09 7.43
N TRP A 169 7.94 15.83 7.29
CA TRP A 169 9.07 15.16 7.95
C TRP A 169 10.07 14.73 6.90
N ARG A 170 11.35 14.67 7.31
CA ARG A 170 12.44 14.25 6.47
C ARG A 170 13.50 13.52 7.28
N ILE A 171 14.02 12.42 6.71
CA ILE A 171 15.18 11.69 7.21
C ILE A 171 16.20 11.63 6.09
N GLU A 172 17.46 11.87 6.42
CA GLU A 172 18.57 11.74 5.50
C GLU A 172 19.53 10.66 5.99
N THR A 173 20.01 9.83 5.07
CA THR A 173 21.07 8.87 5.26
C THR A 173 22.02 8.87 4.09
N ARG A 174 23.14 8.14 4.19
CA ARG A 174 24.09 8.01 3.08
C ARG A 174 24.42 6.56 2.80
N SER A 175 24.66 6.25 1.53
CA SER A 175 25.13 4.92 1.16
C SER A 175 26.59 4.68 1.61
N ASN A 176 26.89 3.46 2.02
CA ASN A 176 28.22 3.00 2.41
C ASN A 176 29.07 2.60 1.20
N ALA A 177 30.29 2.09 1.43
CA ALA A 177 31.22 1.68 0.37
C ALA A 177 30.67 0.60 -0.58
N THR A 178 29.70 -0.19 -0.14
CA THR A 178 29.05 -1.22 -0.97
C THR A 178 27.72 -0.74 -1.57
N GLY A 179 27.43 0.56 -1.50
CA GLY A 179 26.19 1.15 -1.97
C GLY A 179 24.99 0.93 -1.04
N GLY A 180 25.16 0.21 0.06
CA GLY A 180 24.08 -0.06 1.00
C GLY A 180 23.66 1.18 1.80
N TYR A 181 22.35 1.36 2.03
CA TYR A 181 21.81 2.41 2.88
C TYR A 181 20.72 1.87 3.79
N ALA A 182 20.49 2.54 4.92
CA ALA A 182 19.36 2.29 5.81
C ALA A 182 18.85 3.62 6.39
N ALA A 183 17.57 3.88 6.22
CA ALA A 183 16.85 5.00 6.81
C ALA A 183 15.95 4.49 7.95
N CYS A 184 16.30 4.87 9.17
CA CYS A 184 15.69 4.38 10.38
C CYS A 184 14.78 5.43 11.01
N GLY A 185 13.61 5.01 11.50
CA GLY A 185 12.68 5.92 12.17
C GLY A 185 11.64 6.54 11.21
N VAL A 186 11.45 5.96 10.03
CA VAL A 186 10.36 6.37 9.12
C VAL A 186 8.99 6.03 9.73
N ALA A 187 7.96 6.79 9.36
CA ALA A 187 6.59 6.51 9.76
C ALA A 187 6.00 5.37 8.89
N PRO A 188 5.83 4.15 9.40
CA PRO A 188 5.43 3.01 8.59
C PRO A 188 3.98 3.09 8.11
N GLU A 189 3.13 3.85 8.78
CA GLU A 189 1.70 4.00 8.50
C GLU A 189 1.38 5.04 7.41
N LEU A 190 2.39 5.82 7.00
CA LEU A 190 2.24 6.90 6.03
C LEU A 190 2.92 6.54 4.71
N SER A 191 2.41 7.11 3.63
CA SER A 191 3.11 7.05 2.34
C SER A 191 4.39 7.89 2.41
N LEU A 192 5.50 7.30 1.97
CA LEU A 192 6.81 7.91 1.98
C LEU A 192 7.22 8.28 0.56
N GLN A 193 8.13 9.22 0.44
CA GLN A 193 8.86 9.50 -0.79
C GLN A 193 10.34 9.25 -0.53
N VAL A 194 11.02 8.55 -1.43
CA VAL A 194 12.46 8.33 -1.38
C VAL A 194 13.13 8.93 -2.62
N HIS A 195 14.26 9.60 -2.40
CA HIS A 195 15.07 10.21 -3.44
C HIS A 195 16.55 10.02 -3.10
N ALA A 196 17.34 9.63 -4.08
CA ALA A 196 18.79 9.47 -3.93
C ALA A 196 19.53 10.46 -4.83
N SER A 197 20.55 11.16 -4.29
CA SER A 197 21.32 12.15 -5.06
C SER A 197 22.76 12.28 -4.59
N LEU A 198 23.66 12.49 -5.56
CA LEU A 198 25.07 12.81 -5.32
C LEU A 198 25.57 13.67 -6.49
N ASP A 199 25.94 14.93 -6.20
CA ASP A 199 26.41 15.90 -7.19
C ASP A 199 25.50 15.99 -8.42
N SER A 200 25.95 15.45 -9.56
CA SER A 200 25.25 15.47 -10.85
C SER A 200 24.51 14.18 -11.19
N ILE A 201 24.36 13.26 -10.25
CA ILE A 201 23.60 12.02 -10.44
C ILE A 201 22.48 11.90 -9.41
N GLU A 202 21.33 11.39 -9.85
CA GLU A 202 20.15 11.19 -8.97
C GLU A 202 19.25 10.06 -9.41
N SER A 203 18.39 9.61 -8.52
CA SER A 203 17.19 8.86 -8.85
C SER A 203 16.02 9.81 -9.11
N GLY A 204 14.89 9.31 -9.59
CA GLY A 204 13.60 9.99 -9.43
C GLY A 204 13.16 10.03 -7.97
N VAL A 205 12.10 10.78 -7.71
CA VAL A 205 11.34 10.67 -6.45
C VAL A 205 10.42 9.49 -6.58
N ILE A 206 10.57 8.53 -5.67
CA ILE A 206 9.81 7.27 -5.67
C ILE A 206 8.86 7.27 -4.49
N ALA A 207 7.56 7.18 -4.76
CA ALA A 207 6.54 7.03 -3.73
C ALA A 207 6.50 5.58 -3.25
N LEU A 208 6.54 5.40 -1.94
CA LEU A 208 6.37 4.12 -1.27
C LEU A 208 5.02 4.13 -0.54
N PRO A 209 4.18 3.11 -0.70
CA PRO A 209 2.97 2.98 0.09
C PRO A 209 3.30 2.76 1.58
N PRO A 210 2.32 2.85 2.48
CA PRO A 210 2.51 2.48 3.88
C PRO A 210 3.14 1.09 4.02
N LEU A 211 4.10 0.96 4.92
CA LEU A 211 4.90 -0.25 5.09
C LEU A 211 4.08 -1.34 5.78
N SER A 212 3.86 -2.47 5.12
CA SER A 212 3.02 -3.55 5.65
C SER A 212 3.60 -4.23 6.90
N VAL A 213 4.93 -4.24 7.05
CA VAL A 213 5.65 -4.93 8.14
C VAL A 213 6.71 -4.06 8.81
N ARG A 214 6.61 -2.74 8.73
CA ARG A 214 7.58 -1.77 9.25
C ARG A 214 8.97 -1.84 8.60
N VAL A 215 9.15 -2.68 7.60
CA VAL A 215 10.41 -2.89 6.88
C VAL A 215 10.13 -2.89 5.40
N GLU A 216 10.87 -2.07 4.65
CA GLU A 216 10.80 -2.02 3.19
C GLU A 216 12.21 -2.03 2.60
N ARG A 217 12.43 -2.89 1.62
CA ARG A 217 13.62 -2.84 0.79
C ARG A 217 13.33 -2.02 -0.47
N ARG A 218 14.18 -1.03 -0.70
CA ARG A 218 14.10 -0.24 -1.92
C ARG A 218 15.51 -0.03 -2.50
N ASP A 219 15.86 -0.82 -3.49
CA ASP A 219 17.06 -0.59 -4.28
C ASP A 219 16.81 0.56 -5.26
N LEU A 220 17.82 1.40 -5.49
CA LEU A 220 17.73 2.54 -6.37
C LEU A 220 18.95 2.57 -7.30
N THR A 221 18.73 3.03 -8.52
CA THR A 221 19.81 3.41 -9.43
C THR A 221 19.88 4.93 -9.56
N VAL A 222 21.08 5.47 -9.65
CA VAL A 222 21.31 6.90 -9.89
C VAL A 222 21.90 7.09 -11.29
N GLY A 223 21.35 8.06 -12.00
CA GLY A 223 21.79 8.43 -13.35
C GLY A 223 22.10 9.92 -13.46
N ARG A 224 22.70 10.36 -14.55
CA ARG A 224 23.11 11.75 -14.75
C ARG A 224 21.94 12.71 -14.85
N ILE A 225 22.07 13.84 -14.16
CA ILE A 225 21.20 15.00 -14.32
C ILE A 225 21.73 15.83 -15.48
N ALA A 226 21.25 15.58 -16.70
CA ALA A 226 21.65 16.39 -17.85
C ALA A 226 20.41 16.73 -18.69
N PRO A 227 19.73 17.87 -18.42
CA PRO A 227 18.49 18.24 -19.11
C PRO A 227 18.61 18.33 -20.64
N SER A 228 19.77 18.71 -21.15
CA SER A 228 20.02 18.90 -22.56
C SER A 228 20.79 17.76 -23.24
N ASP A 229 21.30 16.76 -22.48
CA ASP A 229 22.08 15.66 -23.03
C ASP A 229 21.16 14.45 -23.32
N SER A 230 20.96 14.17 -24.60
CA SER A 230 20.17 12.99 -25.04
C SER A 230 20.81 11.65 -24.61
N SER A 231 22.13 11.64 -24.37
CA SER A 231 22.86 10.46 -23.93
C SER A 231 22.54 10.05 -22.48
N ALA A 232 21.99 10.99 -21.68
CA ALA A 232 21.54 10.73 -20.30
C ALA A 232 20.05 10.35 -20.22
N ARG A 233 19.46 9.89 -21.32
CA ARG A 233 18.05 9.54 -21.39
C ARG A 233 17.85 8.14 -21.96
N GLY A 234 16.76 7.50 -21.54
CA GLY A 234 16.32 6.23 -22.07
C GLY A 234 14.84 6.24 -22.42
N THR A 235 14.24 5.06 -22.43
CA THR A 235 12.85 4.83 -22.78
C THR A 235 12.22 3.89 -21.74
N ILE A 236 10.95 4.11 -21.40
CA ILE A 236 10.13 3.12 -20.70
C ILE A 236 9.06 2.65 -21.67
N ALA A 237 8.90 1.34 -21.83
CA ALA A 237 7.86 0.74 -22.66
C ALA A 237 7.13 -0.36 -21.89
N GLY A 238 5.92 -0.65 -22.32
CA GLY A 238 5.12 -1.70 -21.69
C GLY A 238 3.80 -1.95 -22.38
N VAL A 239 3.03 -2.84 -21.79
CA VAL A 239 1.66 -3.16 -22.23
C VAL A 239 0.75 -3.04 -21.01
N VAL A 240 -0.28 -2.22 -21.12
CA VAL A 240 -1.30 -2.08 -20.08
C VAL A 240 -2.37 -3.13 -20.31
N THR A 241 -2.59 -3.97 -19.31
CA THR A 241 -3.60 -5.04 -19.36
C THR A 241 -4.48 -5.03 -18.13
N ASP A 242 -5.63 -5.67 -18.22
CA ASP A 242 -6.42 -6.06 -17.06
C ASP A 242 -5.89 -7.39 -16.44
N PRO A 243 -6.45 -7.85 -15.29
CA PRO A 243 -6.02 -9.11 -14.67
C PRO A 243 -6.31 -10.37 -15.50
N SER A 244 -7.15 -10.28 -16.53
CA SER A 244 -7.40 -11.38 -17.49
C SER A 244 -6.41 -11.39 -18.67
N GLY A 245 -5.52 -10.39 -18.74
CA GLY A 245 -4.55 -10.21 -19.80
C GLY A 245 -5.09 -9.47 -21.02
N GLN A 246 -6.30 -8.91 -20.95
CA GLN A 246 -6.86 -8.10 -22.04
C GLN A 246 -6.19 -6.72 -22.07
N PRO A 247 -5.80 -6.21 -23.25
CA PRO A 247 -5.18 -4.91 -23.38
C PRO A 247 -6.18 -3.78 -23.00
N ILE A 248 -5.62 -2.71 -22.40
CA ILE A 248 -6.38 -1.51 -22.08
C ILE A 248 -5.86 -0.37 -22.95
N ALA A 249 -6.71 0.10 -23.87
CA ALA A 249 -6.45 1.29 -24.69
C ALA A 249 -6.69 2.58 -23.89
N ASP A 250 -6.11 3.69 -24.37
CA ASP A 250 -6.26 5.04 -23.80
C ASP A 250 -5.86 5.17 -22.32
N ALA A 251 -5.14 4.21 -21.77
CA ALA A 251 -4.56 4.36 -20.45
C ALA A 251 -3.52 5.49 -20.47
N ARG A 252 -3.62 6.44 -19.55
CA ARG A 252 -2.67 7.55 -19.43
C ARG A 252 -1.45 7.12 -18.63
N ILE A 253 -0.29 7.34 -19.20
CA ILE A 253 1.01 7.13 -18.57
C ILE A 253 1.59 8.51 -18.25
N ILE A 254 1.82 8.77 -16.98
CA ILE A 254 2.25 10.05 -16.44
C ILE A 254 3.58 9.87 -15.73
N MET A 255 4.49 10.78 -15.99
CA MET A 255 5.75 10.91 -15.26
C MET A 255 6.06 12.40 -15.08
N ASP A 256 6.61 12.76 -13.92
CA ASP A 256 7.05 14.12 -13.67
C ASP A 256 8.02 14.60 -14.77
N GLN A 257 7.86 15.86 -15.18
CA GLN A 257 8.71 16.54 -16.18
C GLN A 257 8.58 16.04 -17.62
N LEU A 258 7.72 15.06 -17.92
CA LEU A 258 7.43 14.61 -19.28
C LEU A 258 5.96 14.80 -19.64
N PRO A 259 5.64 15.07 -20.93
CA PRO A 259 4.26 15.04 -21.37
C PRO A 259 3.62 13.67 -21.14
N ALA A 260 2.39 13.66 -20.66
CA ALA A 260 1.62 12.42 -20.54
C ALA A 260 1.39 11.81 -21.93
N ILE A 261 1.48 10.49 -22.03
CA ILE A 261 1.16 9.70 -23.21
C ILE A 261 -0.03 8.76 -22.94
N GLN A 262 -0.53 8.12 -23.98
CA GLN A 262 -1.60 7.11 -23.88
C GLN A 262 -1.13 5.79 -24.48
N SER A 263 -1.71 4.69 -24.00
CA SER A 263 -1.57 3.38 -24.63
C SER A 263 -2.40 3.31 -25.91
N ASP A 264 -1.93 2.53 -26.88
CA ASP A 264 -2.64 2.23 -28.12
C ASP A 264 -3.74 1.15 -27.93
N ASP A 265 -4.39 0.74 -29.03
CA ASP A 265 -5.47 -0.26 -29.04
C ASP A 265 -5.02 -1.64 -28.53
N ASP A 266 -3.72 -1.96 -28.65
CA ASP A 266 -3.08 -3.17 -28.11
C ASP A 266 -2.57 -2.99 -26.65
N GLY A 267 -2.91 -1.86 -26.01
CA GLY A 267 -2.46 -1.50 -24.68
C GLY A 267 -0.99 -1.09 -24.61
N ARG A 268 -0.27 -0.98 -25.73
CA ARG A 268 1.16 -0.68 -25.77
C ARG A 268 1.41 0.80 -25.53
N PHE A 269 2.50 1.09 -24.82
CA PHE A 269 2.99 2.47 -24.67
C PHE A 269 4.50 2.54 -24.79
N THR A 270 5.01 3.71 -25.16
CA THR A 270 6.43 3.99 -25.24
C THR A 270 6.70 5.42 -24.82
N LEU A 271 7.21 5.60 -23.59
CA LEU A 271 7.59 6.88 -23.03
C LEU A 271 9.08 7.13 -23.31
N ARG A 272 9.38 8.07 -24.22
CA ARG A 272 10.74 8.41 -24.65
C ARG A 272 11.30 9.59 -23.87
N GLY A 273 12.63 9.72 -23.86
CA GLY A 273 13.30 10.86 -23.24
C GLY A 273 13.27 10.82 -21.72
N VAL A 274 13.11 9.63 -21.13
CA VAL A 274 13.09 9.43 -19.68
C VAL A 274 14.50 9.65 -19.12
N PRO A 275 14.69 10.49 -18.10
CA PRO A 275 15.99 10.62 -17.43
C PRO A 275 16.48 9.29 -16.90
N THR A 276 17.80 9.07 -16.89
CA THR A 276 18.41 7.84 -16.39
C THR A 276 18.30 7.70 -14.86
N GLY A 277 18.42 6.48 -14.35
CA GLY A 277 18.22 6.14 -12.93
C GLY A 277 16.87 5.48 -12.66
N THR A 278 16.58 5.18 -11.40
CA THR A 278 15.28 4.67 -10.98
C THR A 278 14.22 5.75 -11.17
N ARG A 279 13.17 5.44 -11.91
CA ARG A 279 12.07 6.37 -12.22
C ARG A 279 10.74 5.71 -11.91
N GLN A 280 9.76 6.51 -11.52
CA GLN A 280 8.40 6.08 -11.28
C GLN A 280 7.47 6.68 -12.32
N ILE A 281 6.56 5.86 -12.81
CA ILE A 281 5.45 6.30 -13.66
C ILE A 281 4.14 5.94 -12.96
N GLU A 282 3.13 6.75 -13.22
CA GLU A 282 1.75 6.48 -12.85
C GLU A 282 0.97 6.10 -14.10
N ILE A 283 0.23 5.01 -14.02
CA ILE A 283 -0.62 4.50 -15.09
C ILE A 283 -2.07 4.56 -14.62
N PHE A 284 -2.90 5.25 -15.36
CA PHE A 284 -4.28 5.51 -15.02
C PHE A 284 -5.20 5.16 -16.19
N ALA A 285 -6.30 4.44 -15.90
CA ALA A 285 -7.40 4.22 -16.83
C ALA A 285 -8.74 4.40 -16.11
N ILE A 286 -9.77 4.81 -16.85
CA ILE A 286 -11.11 5.00 -16.30
C ILE A 286 -11.64 3.67 -15.76
N GLY A 287 -12.13 3.67 -14.52
CA GLY A 287 -12.67 2.48 -13.87
C GLY A 287 -11.61 1.52 -13.30
N ALA A 288 -10.32 1.92 -13.30
CA ALA A 288 -9.24 1.15 -12.73
C ALA A 288 -8.58 1.89 -11.56
N ILE A 289 -7.96 1.13 -10.67
CA ILE A 289 -7.13 1.67 -9.60
C ILE A 289 -5.82 2.14 -10.23
N PRO A 290 -5.38 3.41 -9.99
CA PRO A 290 -4.09 3.89 -10.47
C PRO A 290 -2.95 2.98 -10.05
N LEU A 291 -2.01 2.73 -10.96
CA LEU A 291 -0.85 1.88 -10.75
C LEU A 291 0.42 2.72 -10.76
N LEU A 292 1.23 2.59 -9.73
CA LEU A 292 2.57 3.15 -9.67
C LEU A 292 3.58 2.06 -10.00
N GLU A 293 4.33 2.26 -11.08
CA GLU A 293 5.37 1.33 -11.52
C GLU A 293 6.73 2.01 -11.51
N ILE A 294 7.75 1.22 -11.23
CA ILE A 294 9.13 1.67 -11.09
C ILE A 294 9.98 0.99 -12.16
N ALA A 295 10.81 1.77 -12.82
CA ALA A 295 11.74 1.28 -13.82
C ALA A 295 13.15 1.85 -13.58
N ASP A 296 14.17 1.01 -13.74
CA ASP A 296 15.55 1.43 -13.80
C ASP A 296 15.91 1.74 -15.25
N VAL A 297 16.15 3.01 -15.54
CA VAL A 297 16.36 3.51 -16.90
C VAL A 297 17.85 3.73 -17.14
N ALA A 298 18.46 2.91 -17.99
CA ALA A 298 19.84 3.08 -18.43
C ALA A 298 19.94 3.98 -19.69
N PRO A 299 21.10 4.62 -19.93
CA PRO A 299 21.32 5.48 -21.08
C PRO A 299 21.07 4.77 -22.41
N GLY A 300 20.20 5.33 -23.25
CA GLY A 300 19.88 4.79 -24.57
C GLY A 300 19.10 3.46 -24.55
N ALA A 301 18.85 2.89 -23.38
CA ALA A 301 18.15 1.61 -23.24
C ALA A 301 16.63 1.80 -23.11
N THR A 302 15.91 0.70 -23.36
CA THR A 302 14.48 0.61 -23.10
C THR A 302 14.23 -0.30 -21.90
N ALA A 303 13.68 0.28 -20.82
CA ALA A 303 13.17 -0.49 -19.69
C ALA A 303 11.75 -0.95 -20.01
N THR A 304 11.51 -2.27 -19.98
CA THR A 304 10.19 -2.84 -20.22
C THR A 304 9.53 -3.20 -18.89
N ILE A 305 8.30 -2.73 -18.67
CA ILE A 305 7.54 -3.00 -17.47
C ILE A 305 6.19 -3.64 -17.82
N PRO A 306 5.73 -4.64 -17.06
CA PRO A 306 4.35 -5.10 -17.13
C PRO A 306 3.45 -4.09 -16.38
N ALA A 307 2.26 -3.82 -16.92
CA ALA A 307 1.31 -2.91 -16.29
C ALA A 307 -0.08 -3.54 -16.23
N THR A 308 -0.40 -4.18 -15.10
CA THR A 308 -1.73 -4.79 -14.91
C THR A 308 -2.59 -3.91 -14.01
N LEU A 309 -3.56 -3.23 -14.60
CA LEU A 309 -4.52 -2.39 -13.90
C LEU A 309 -5.65 -3.24 -13.31
N ARG A 310 -5.87 -3.10 -12.02
CA ARG A 310 -7.02 -3.75 -11.36
C ARG A 310 -8.25 -2.88 -11.50
N PRO A 311 -9.42 -3.45 -11.84
CA PRO A 311 -10.65 -2.69 -11.86
C PRO A 311 -10.93 -2.13 -10.46
N MET A 312 -11.41 -0.89 -10.43
CA MET A 312 -11.97 -0.35 -9.20
C MET A 312 -13.17 -1.22 -8.85
N ASN A 313 -13.20 -1.80 -7.64
CA ASN A 313 -14.38 -2.52 -7.18
C ASN A 313 -15.54 -1.51 -7.11
N THR A 314 -16.26 -1.36 -8.22
CA THR A 314 -17.63 -0.89 -8.12
C THR A 314 -18.34 -1.95 -7.30
N LEU A 315 -18.79 -1.58 -6.10
CA LEU A 315 -19.75 -2.41 -5.39
C LEU A 315 -20.76 -2.83 -6.44
N LYS A 316 -20.97 -4.14 -6.64
CA LYS A 316 -22.10 -4.61 -7.45
C LYS A 316 -23.27 -3.78 -7.01
N ALA A 317 -23.92 -3.09 -7.96
CA ALA A 317 -25.19 -2.47 -7.67
C ALA A 317 -25.95 -3.53 -6.88
N VAL A 318 -26.25 -3.26 -5.62
CA VAL A 318 -27.16 -4.10 -4.87
C VAL A 318 -28.43 -3.94 -5.67
N GLU A 319 -28.72 -4.89 -6.56
CA GLU A 319 -30.06 -5.10 -7.06
C GLU A 319 -30.86 -5.46 -5.81
N THR A 320 -31.23 -4.43 -5.09
CA THR A 320 -32.39 -4.54 -4.22
C THR A 320 -33.51 -4.79 -5.20
N VAL A 321 -33.85 -6.07 -5.37
CA VAL A 321 -35.17 -6.45 -5.79
C VAL A 321 -36.07 -5.93 -4.66
N ALA A 322 -36.39 -4.63 -4.75
CA ALA A 322 -37.46 -4.07 -3.98
C ALA A 322 -38.69 -4.84 -4.49
N THR A 323 -39.06 -5.85 -3.74
CA THR A 323 -40.47 -6.24 -3.68
C THR A 323 -41.19 -4.93 -3.53
N ARG A 324 -41.92 -4.57 -4.58
CA ARG A 324 -42.68 -3.33 -4.72
C ARG A 324 -43.72 -3.26 -3.60
N THR A 325 -43.24 -2.94 -2.41
CA THR A 325 -44.06 -2.24 -1.44
C THR A 325 -44.15 -0.85 -2.06
N GLU A 326 -45.32 -0.44 -2.48
CA GLU A 326 -45.61 0.82 -3.12
C GLU A 326 -44.80 1.91 -2.44
N GLY A 327 -43.62 2.21 -3.02
CA GLY A 327 -42.70 3.22 -2.51
C GLY A 327 -43.42 4.55 -2.60
N ARG A 328 -43.75 5.11 -1.45
CA ARG A 328 -44.23 6.49 -1.39
C ARG A 328 -43.21 7.37 -2.08
N SER A 329 -43.54 7.83 -3.28
CA SER A 329 -42.71 8.76 -4.02
C SER A 329 -42.43 9.96 -3.11
N PHE A 330 -41.15 10.28 -2.89
CA PHE A 330 -40.73 11.46 -2.12
C PHE A 330 -41.39 12.75 -2.63
N ALA A 331 -41.61 12.87 -3.94
CA ALA A 331 -42.21 14.05 -4.55
C ALA A 331 -43.59 14.42 -4.01
N PRO A 332 -44.56 13.49 -3.81
CA PRO A 332 -45.82 13.82 -3.13
C PRO A 332 -45.61 14.32 -1.70
N GLU A 333 -44.75 13.71 -0.94
CA GLU A 333 -44.49 14.15 0.44
C GLU A 333 -43.76 15.48 0.52
N PHE A 334 -42.82 15.75 -0.41
CA PHE A 334 -42.15 17.04 -0.53
C PHE A 334 -43.16 18.16 -0.81
N ASN A 335 -44.05 17.97 -1.77
CA ASN A 335 -45.10 18.94 -2.13
C ASN A 335 -46.10 19.14 -1.00
N GLU A 336 -46.41 18.10 -0.22
CA GLU A 336 -47.24 18.20 0.97
C GLU A 336 -46.58 19.02 2.06
N ARG A 337 -45.32 18.74 2.39
CA ARG A 337 -44.56 19.52 3.39
C ARG A 337 -44.37 20.96 2.98
N ARG A 338 -44.18 21.21 1.67
CA ARG A 338 -44.10 22.58 1.12
C ARG A 338 -45.43 23.36 1.36
N ARG A 339 -46.59 22.71 1.19
CA ARG A 339 -47.90 23.30 1.45
C ARG A 339 -48.13 23.58 2.96
N GLN A 340 -47.60 22.71 3.83
CA GLN A 340 -47.73 22.88 5.28
C GLN A 340 -46.92 24.06 5.84
N GLY A 341 -45.89 24.53 5.10
CA GLY A 341 -45.20 25.78 5.43
C GLY A 341 -44.31 25.77 6.66
N PHE A 342 -43.95 24.61 7.22
CA PHE A 342 -43.08 24.51 8.40
C PHE A 342 -41.60 24.80 8.07
N GLY A 343 -41.21 24.67 6.81
CA GLY A 343 -39.87 24.93 6.28
C GLY A 343 -39.93 25.75 5.00
N TYR A 344 -38.78 26.17 4.55
CA TYR A 344 -38.59 26.80 3.25
C TYR A 344 -38.23 25.74 2.24
N ALA A 345 -39.01 25.59 1.17
CA ALA A 345 -38.80 24.56 0.15
C ALA A 345 -38.78 25.16 -1.25
N ARG A 346 -37.80 24.69 -2.08
CA ARG A 346 -37.70 25.00 -3.50
C ARG A 346 -37.59 23.69 -4.31
N ASP A 347 -38.34 23.61 -5.40
CA ASP A 347 -38.26 22.49 -6.34
C ASP A 347 -37.21 22.75 -7.43
N SER A 348 -37.00 21.74 -8.27
CA SER A 348 -36.01 21.80 -9.35
C SER A 348 -36.24 22.89 -10.37
N THR A 349 -37.48 23.35 -10.57
CA THR A 349 -37.81 24.40 -11.54
C THR A 349 -37.43 25.77 -10.97
N GLU A 350 -37.61 25.97 -9.68
CA GLU A 350 -37.22 27.19 -9.00
C GLU A 350 -35.72 27.27 -8.83
N ILE A 351 -35.06 26.12 -8.53
CA ILE A 351 -33.61 26.02 -8.37
C ILE A 351 -32.87 26.26 -9.69
N ALA A 352 -33.45 25.87 -10.82
CA ALA A 352 -32.86 26.06 -12.14
C ALA A 352 -32.67 27.54 -12.53
N ASN A 353 -33.28 28.48 -11.81
CA ASN A 353 -33.09 29.90 -12.04
C ASN A 353 -31.81 30.47 -11.41
N TYR A 354 -31.02 29.65 -10.73
CA TYR A 354 -29.77 30.03 -10.07
C TYR A 354 -28.55 29.40 -10.76
N ASP A 355 -27.50 30.17 -10.93
CA ASP A 355 -26.23 29.67 -11.49
C ASP A 355 -25.55 28.68 -10.55
N GLU A 356 -25.57 28.94 -9.25
CA GLU A 356 -24.98 28.11 -8.21
C GLU A 356 -26.04 27.69 -7.18
N PHE A 357 -26.04 26.42 -6.78
CA PHE A 357 -27.00 25.91 -5.78
C PHE A 357 -26.95 26.70 -4.46
N VAL A 358 -25.75 27.08 -3.99
CA VAL A 358 -25.59 27.84 -2.74
C VAL A 358 -26.35 29.19 -2.77
N SER A 359 -26.55 29.75 -3.95
CA SER A 359 -27.31 31.02 -4.09
C SER A 359 -28.78 30.88 -3.72
N VAL A 360 -29.37 29.69 -3.90
CA VAL A 360 -30.73 29.37 -3.44
C VAL A 360 -30.88 29.55 -1.92
N LEU A 361 -29.84 29.23 -1.18
CA LEU A 361 -29.84 29.28 0.29
C LEU A 361 -29.74 30.72 0.83
N ARG A 362 -29.27 31.68 0.03
CA ARG A 362 -29.21 33.09 0.40
C ARG A 362 -30.60 33.73 0.45
N ASP A 363 -31.54 33.20 -0.30
CA ASP A 363 -32.92 33.71 -0.33
C ASP A 363 -33.79 33.12 0.78
N VAL A 364 -33.23 32.23 1.60
CA VAL A 364 -33.96 31.66 2.74
C VAL A 364 -34.00 32.70 3.88
N PRO A 365 -35.19 33.11 4.34
CA PRO A 365 -35.31 34.06 5.45
C PRO A 365 -34.57 33.56 6.70
N SER A 366 -33.87 34.47 7.36
CA SER A 366 -33.11 34.24 8.61
C SER A 366 -31.87 33.32 8.45
N MET A 367 -31.46 33.01 7.25
CA MET A 367 -30.23 32.28 6.98
C MET A 367 -29.11 33.27 6.60
N ASN A 368 -27.95 33.10 7.24
CA ASN A 368 -26.76 33.86 6.88
C ASN A 368 -25.79 32.94 6.14
N VAL A 369 -25.59 33.20 4.86
CA VAL A 369 -24.73 32.42 3.96
C VAL A 369 -23.54 33.27 3.52
N GLN A 370 -22.34 32.92 3.95
CA GLN A 370 -21.09 33.61 3.61
C GLN A 370 -20.14 32.62 2.89
N ARG A 371 -19.60 33.07 1.76
CA ARG A 371 -18.57 32.37 1.01
C ARG A 371 -17.30 33.23 1.00
N ARG A 372 -16.16 32.61 1.38
CA ARG A 372 -14.81 33.18 1.27
C ARG A 372 -13.91 32.19 0.54
N GLY A 373 -13.74 32.39 -0.77
CA GLY A 373 -13.04 31.44 -1.63
C GLY A 373 -13.71 30.06 -1.64
N SER A 374 -13.01 29.03 -1.23
CA SER A 374 -13.52 27.65 -1.10
C SER A 374 -14.22 27.36 0.25
N MET A 375 -14.28 28.33 1.15
CA MET A 375 -14.90 28.13 2.46
C MET A 375 -16.34 28.65 2.44
N LEU A 376 -17.30 27.78 2.78
CA LEU A 376 -18.71 28.10 2.95
C LEU A 376 -19.08 28.06 4.43
N SER A 377 -19.69 29.12 4.92
CA SER A 377 -20.26 29.21 6.26
C SER A 377 -21.74 29.52 6.17
N ILE A 378 -22.54 28.69 6.81
CA ILE A 378 -24.00 28.88 6.91
C ILE A 378 -24.38 28.91 8.38
N SER A 379 -25.19 29.86 8.76
CA SER A 379 -25.71 29.94 10.11
C SER A 379 -27.17 30.37 10.14
N VAL A 380 -27.88 29.85 11.11
CA VAL A 380 -29.32 30.17 11.42
C VAL A 380 -29.46 30.58 12.86
N PRO A 381 -30.49 31.37 13.23
CA PRO A 381 -30.72 31.78 14.62
C PRO A 381 -31.19 30.60 15.47
N ASP A 382 -30.62 30.45 16.67
CA ASP A 382 -30.94 29.37 17.62
C ASP A 382 -32.23 29.61 18.42
N GLY A 383 -32.93 30.69 18.15
CA GLY A 383 -34.11 31.11 18.91
C GLY A 383 -33.79 31.80 20.26
N LYS A 384 -32.53 31.86 20.67
CA LYS A 384 -32.03 32.53 21.88
C LYS A 384 -31.18 33.75 21.56
N GLY A 385 -31.20 34.23 20.31
CA GLY A 385 -30.47 35.39 19.84
C GLY A 385 -29.03 35.11 19.40
N LYS A 386 -28.58 33.83 19.35
CA LYS A 386 -27.29 33.43 18.82
C LYS A 386 -27.47 32.75 17.46
N PHE A 387 -26.38 32.67 16.69
CA PHE A 387 -26.34 31.96 15.43
C PHE A 387 -25.60 30.65 15.60
N CYS A 388 -26.07 29.60 14.95
CA CYS A 388 -25.45 28.26 14.94
C CYS A 388 -25.53 27.61 13.55
N ALA A 389 -24.67 26.65 13.28
CA ALA A 389 -24.62 25.95 12.00
C ALA A 389 -25.76 24.91 11.92
N PRO A 390 -26.56 24.89 10.83
CA PRO A 390 -27.55 23.84 10.61
C PRO A 390 -26.88 22.53 10.22
N ASP A 391 -27.54 21.40 10.53
CA ASP A 391 -27.16 20.11 9.97
C ASP A 391 -27.52 20.06 8.49
N VAL A 392 -26.63 19.45 7.67
CA VAL A 392 -26.84 19.25 6.24
C VAL A 392 -27.05 17.76 5.97
N VAL A 393 -28.07 17.45 5.20
CA VAL A 393 -28.40 16.09 4.78
C VAL A 393 -28.63 16.08 3.27
N ILE A 394 -27.88 15.28 2.53
CA ILE A 394 -28.02 15.10 1.08
C ILE A 394 -28.50 13.67 0.82
N ASP A 395 -29.63 13.53 0.16
CA ASP A 395 -30.27 12.23 -0.12
C ASP A 395 -30.39 11.31 1.11
N GLY A 396 -30.66 11.92 2.26
CA GLY A 396 -30.83 11.19 3.53
C GLY A 396 -29.53 10.85 4.26
N VAL A 397 -28.37 11.26 3.74
CA VAL A 397 -27.06 11.06 4.35
C VAL A 397 -26.54 12.36 4.91
N ARG A 398 -25.98 12.32 6.13
CA ARG A 398 -25.36 13.51 6.75
C ARG A 398 -24.17 13.97 5.93
N ALA A 399 -24.11 15.27 5.64
CA ALA A 399 -23.04 15.89 4.86
C ALA A 399 -22.48 17.13 5.61
N GLY A 400 -21.31 17.59 5.20
CA GLY A 400 -20.76 18.86 5.66
C GLY A 400 -21.30 20.03 4.85
N VAL A 401 -21.28 21.24 5.43
CA VAL A 401 -21.68 22.47 4.72
C VAL A 401 -20.85 22.68 3.44
N GLY A 402 -19.58 22.27 3.44
CA GLY A 402 -18.70 22.35 2.26
C GLY A 402 -19.20 21.56 1.05
N ASN A 403 -19.85 20.41 1.28
CA ASN A 403 -20.38 19.58 0.19
C ASN A 403 -21.48 20.26 -0.63
N LEU A 404 -22.08 21.34 -0.13
CA LEU A 404 -23.05 22.13 -0.86
C LEU A 404 -22.42 22.96 -2.00
N LEU A 405 -21.10 23.18 -1.96
CA LEU A 405 -20.36 23.85 -3.04
C LEU A 405 -20.13 22.94 -4.24
N ASP A 406 -20.17 21.63 -4.02
CA ASP A 406 -19.92 20.63 -5.07
C ASP A 406 -21.21 20.30 -5.86
N LEU A 407 -22.38 20.81 -5.40
CA LEU A 407 -23.67 20.56 -6.04
C LEU A 407 -23.94 21.58 -7.15
N LEU A 408 -24.18 21.09 -8.35
CA LEU A 408 -24.70 21.90 -9.44
C LEU A 408 -26.21 22.13 -9.26
N ALA A 409 -26.69 23.34 -9.48
CA ALA A 409 -28.13 23.64 -9.42
C ALA A 409 -28.96 22.71 -10.34
N SER A 410 -28.39 22.32 -11.49
CA SER A 410 -29.00 21.38 -12.44
C SER A 410 -29.17 19.95 -11.92
N GLU A 411 -28.41 19.53 -10.90
CA GLU A 411 -28.46 18.19 -10.33
C GLU A 411 -29.41 18.10 -9.14
N VAL A 412 -29.78 19.23 -8.55
CA VAL A 412 -30.68 19.27 -7.41
C VAL A 412 -32.13 19.17 -7.86
N GLY A 413 -32.85 18.21 -7.28
CA GLY A 413 -34.28 17.97 -7.52
C GLY A 413 -35.18 18.73 -6.55
N GLY A 414 -34.67 19.07 -5.36
CA GLY A 414 -35.37 19.88 -4.38
C GLY A 414 -34.52 20.18 -3.13
N VAL A 415 -34.84 21.24 -2.46
CA VAL A 415 -34.23 21.63 -1.19
C VAL A 415 -35.30 22.00 -0.18
N GLU A 416 -35.12 21.57 1.04
CA GLU A 416 -35.95 21.96 2.19
C GLU A 416 -35.05 22.52 3.28
N VAL A 417 -35.38 23.67 3.79
CA VAL A 417 -34.62 24.31 4.88
C VAL A 417 -35.54 24.53 6.07
N TYR A 418 -35.13 23.99 7.19
CA TYR A 418 -35.79 24.14 8.47
C TYR A 418 -34.88 24.96 9.39
N PRO A 419 -35.12 26.27 9.53
CA PRO A 419 -34.23 27.14 10.33
C PRO A 419 -34.27 26.85 11.82
N ARG A 420 -35.27 26.11 12.29
CA ARG A 420 -35.45 25.76 13.73
C ARG A 420 -35.63 24.24 13.87
N ALA A 421 -34.95 23.66 14.84
CA ALA A 421 -35.03 22.23 15.12
C ALA A 421 -36.48 21.73 15.39
N ALA A 422 -37.30 22.51 16.06
CA ALA A 422 -38.70 22.20 16.35
C ALA A 422 -39.61 22.06 15.11
N HIS A 423 -39.21 22.59 13.97
CA HIS A 423 -39.97 22.52 12.74
C HIS A 423 -39.59 21.36 11.84
N ILE A 424 -38.54 20.60 12.19
CA ILE A 424 -38.06 19.46 11.39
C ILE A 424 -38.99 18.27 11.62
N PRO A 425 -39.63 17.72 10.58
CA PRO A 425 -40.39 16.49 10.70
C PRO A 425 -39.49 15.34 11.21
N PRO A 426 -39.86 14.65 12.31
CA PRO A 426 -38.99 13.61 12.92
C PRO A 426 -38.53 12.52 11.95
N ARG A 427 -39.36 12.18 10.97
CA ARG A 427 -39.07 11.18 9.92
C ARG A 427 -37.97 11.58 8.92
N LEU A 428 -37.63 12.88 8.87
CA LEU A 428 -36.57 13.42 8.00
C LEU A 428 -35.21 13.50 8.72
N VAL A 429 -35.18 13.23 10.00
CA VAL A 429 -33.93 13.25 10.79
C VAL A 429 -33.28 11.87 10.67
N PRO A 430 -32.10 11.77 10.03
CA PRO A 430 -31.38 10.51 9.96
C PRO A 430 -31.03 9.96 11.35
N PRO A 431 -30.93 8.63 11.51
CA PRO A 431 -30.50 8.02 12.77
C PRO A 431 -29.16 8.61 13.24
N GLY A 432 -29.07 8.92 14.54
CA GLY A 432 -27.86 9.47 15.15
C GLY A 432 -27.67 10.99 15.01
N ILE A 433 -28.57 11.71 14.33
CA ILE A 433 -28.58 13.17 14.30
C ILE A 433 -29.57 13.68 15.35
N GLN A 434 -29.15 14.65 16.16
CA GLN A 434 -29.99 15.42 17.05
C GLN A 434 -29.86 16.90 16.66
N PRO A 435 -30.72 17.41 15.77
CA PRO A 435 -30.61 18.77 15.29
C PRO A 435 -30.85 19.76 16.45
N GLN A 436 -29.84 20.57 16.73
CA GLN A 436 -29.97 21.62 17.76
C GLN A 436 -30.30 22.98 17.17
N CYS A 437 -29.89 23.24 15.93
CA CYS A 437 -30.02 24.54 15.28
C CYS A 437 -31.08 24.56 14.20
N GLY A 438 -30.97 23.72 13.25
CA GLY A 438 -31.84 23.62 12.08
C GLY A 438 -31.28 22.57 11.13
N MET A 439 -31.92 22.39 9.98
CA MET A 439 -31.49 21.37 9.00
C MET A 439 -31.71 21.88 7.58
N ILE A 440 -30.76 21.55 6.71
CA ILE A 440 -30.84 21.71 5.27
C ILE A 440 -30.93 20.32 4.67
N LEU A 441 -32.02 20.00 3.99
CA LEU A 441 -32.22 18.76 3.28
C LEU A 441 -32.12 19.01 1.78
N VAL A 442 -31.20 18.35 1.11
CA VAL A 442 -31.02 18.44 -0.34
C VAL A 442 -31.37 17.08 -0.94
N TRP A 443 -32.19 17.14 -1.96
CA TRP A 443 -32.58 15.97 -2.73
C TRP A 443 -32.05 16.13 -4.13
N THR A 444 -31.11 15.25 -4.55
CA THR A 444 -30.62 15.25 -5.92
C THR A 444 -31.64 14.62 -6.86
N LYS A 445 -31.56 14.94 -8.16
CA LYS A 445 -32.40 14.29 -9.18
C LYS A 445 -32.17 12.78 -9.24
N TYR A 446 -30.95 12.35 -8.90
CA TYR A 446 -30.59 10.94 -8.79
C TYR A 446 -31.24 10.29 -7.55
N GLY A 447 -31.15 10.93 -6.39
CA GLY A 447 -31.78 10.44 -5.16
C GLY A 447 -33.32 10.40 -5.24
N LEU A 448 -33.93 11.28 -6.02
CA LEU A 448 -35.38 11.28 -6.28
C LEU A 448 -35.83 10.16 -7.22
N ARG A 449 -34.95 9.65 -8.11
CA ARG A 449 -35.27 8.57 -9.05
C ARG A 449 -35.13 7.17 -8.44
N ASN A 450 -34.28 7.04 -7.42
CA ASN A 450 -33.88 5.76 -6.85
C ASN A 450 -34.48 5.45 -5.47
N ARG A 451 -35.52 6.17 -5.06
CA ARG A 451 -36.28 5.92 -3.84
C ARG A 451 -37.76 5.69 -4.04
#